data_b84b84a5e0da4636d5a8e43b32de92ff
#
_entry.id   b84b84a5e0da4636d5a8e43b32de92ff
#
_cell.length_a   1.000
_cell.length_b   1.000
_cell.length_c   1.000
_cell.angle_alpha   90.00
_cell.angle_beta   90.00
_cell.angle_gamma   90.00
#
_symmetry.space_group_name_H-M   'P 1'
#
loop_
_entity.id
_entity.type
_entity.pdbx_description
1 polymer ?
#
loop_
_entity_poly.entity_id
_entity_poly.type
_entity_poly.pdbx_seq_one_letter_code
_entity_poly.pdbx_strand_id
1 'polypeptide(L)'
;MIPIHPNLHEFKTVVDWRLADADDNYFFDLHKILTQLAFDCPFLMDTMNAQLSMILREPWRASPTWRPACVMPLEEKKWRFEYGLMPTKTDFIHSQVCHAMIAVIGPGPLVVDRYKPSHDIDNDVFDPQVTLLLPKREVYVPGSVCAIDTTKGIFDFLVESPTFVMILSGRVRRAIQWIFSRHTLQAVHAILSSDNDAHIAAMISALAAMRSNTSIATLYALTTHSSHFIRWSALQALARLNPEAAKASLQRATKDKHPHVRSASEKAIATMAA
;
A
#
# COMPACT_ATOMS: atom_id res chain seq x y z
N MET A 1 -0.47 -15.70 23.31
CA MET A 1 -1.31 -15.26 22.18
C MET A 1 -2.60 -14.72 22.80
N ILE A 2 -3.01 -13.49 22.50
CA ILE A 2 -4.30 -12.96 22.98
C ILE A 2 -5.37 -13.67 22.14
N PRO A 3 -6.40 -14.28 22.76
CA PRO A 3 -7.49 -14.89 22.00
C PRO A 3 -8.20 -13.81 21.15
N ILE A 4 -8.55 -14.17 19.93
CA ILE A 4 -9.31 -13.28 19.04
C ILE A 4 -10.68 -13.04 19.67
N HIS A 5 -11.07 -11.77 19.77
CA HIS A 5 -12.38 -11.39 20.31
C HIS A 5 -13.51 -12.03 19.47
N PRO A 6 -14.60 -12.57 20.08
CA PRO A 6 -15.67 -13.26 19.34
C PRO A 6 -16.24 -12.44 18.17
N ASN A 7 -16.52 -11.16 18.39
CA ASN A 7 -17.03 -10.27 17.34
C ASN A 7 -16.04 -10.10 16.18
N LEU A 8 -14.72 -10.11 16.47
CA LEU A 8 -13.71 -10.04 15.42
C LEU A 8 -13.62 -11.36 14.64
N HIS A 9 -13.86 -12.49 15.29
CA HIS A 9 -13.91 -13.78 14.60
C HIS A 9 -15.11 -13.88 13.66
N GLU A 10 -16.28 -13.44 14.10
CA GLU A 10 -17.48 -13.35 13.26
C GLU A 10 -17.26 -12.40 12.08
N PHE A 11 -16.75 -11.20 12.36
CA PHE A 11 -16.37 -10.23 11.33
C PHE A 11 -15.44 -10.86 10.28
N LYS A 12 -14.36 -11.50 10.72
CA LYS A 12 -13.42 -12.20 9.83
C LYS A 12 -14.13 -13.22 8.94
N THR A 13 -14.99 -14.04 9.52
CA THR A 13 -15.72 -15.09 8.78
C THR A 13 -16.60 -14.50 7.68
N VAL A 14 -17.31 -13.40 7.96
CA VAL A 14 -18.16 -12.72 6.98
C VAL A 14 -17.32 -12.06 5.88
N VAL A 15 -16.21 -11.39 6.24
CA VAL A 15 -15.33 -10.74 5.28
C VAL A 15 -14.66 -11.79 4.37
N ASP A 16 -14.14 -12.88 4.93
CA ASP A 16 -13.54 -13.97 4.17
C ASP A 16 -14.52 -14.60 3.17
N TRP A 17 -15.74 -14.87 3.63
CA TRP A 17 -16.80 -15.41 2.76
C TRP A 17 -17.16 -14.43 1.63
N ARG A 18 -17.33 -13.14 1.96
CA ARG A 18 -17.73 -12.11 0.98
C ARG A 18 -16.65 -11.82 -0.06
N LEU A 19 -15.39 -11.89 0.34
CA LEU A 19 -14.22 -11.64 -0.52
C LEU A 19 -13.58 -12.94 -1.05
N ALA A 20 -14.26 -14.10 -0.90
CA ALA A 20 -13.78 -15.39 -1.42
C ALA A 20 -13.62 -15.34 -2.95
N ASP A 21 -14.58 -14.75 -3.65
CA ASP A 21 -14.55 -14.59 -5.08
C ASP A 21 -13.58 -13.50 -5.55
N ALA A 22 -13.05 -13.64 -6.76
CA ALA A 22 -12.02 -12.76 -7.31
C ALA A 22 -12.49 -11.32 -7.58
N ASP A 23 -13.81 -11.08 -7.55
CA ASP A 23 -14.40 -9.80 -7.87
C ASP A 23 -14.63 -8.94 -6.62
N ASP A 24 -13.95 -7.78 -6.57
CA ASP A 24 -14.09 -6.82 -5.46
C ASP A 24 -15.37 -5.98 -5.52
N ASN A 25 -16.30 -6.30 -6.44
CA ASN A 25 -17.55 -5.55 -6.60
C ASN A 25 -18.39 -5.52 -5.32
N TYR A 26 -18.22 -6.51 -4.46
CA TYR A 26 -18.95 -6.63 -3.20
C TYR A 26 -18.21 -6.06 -1.97
N PHE A 27 -17.04 -5.45 -2.17
CA PHE A 27 -16.24 -4.91 -1.05
C PHE A 27 -17.05 -3.90 -0.22
N PHE A 28 -17.75 -2.99 -0.86
CA PHE A 28 -18.52 -1.95 -0.17
C PHE A 28 -19.81 -2.45 0.49
N ASP A 29 -20.28 -3.66 0.18
CA ASP A 29 -21.40 -4.30 0.87
C ASP A 29 -21.05 -4.64 2.32
N LEU A 30 -19.75 -4.74 2.64
CA LEU A 30 -19.25 -4.95 3.99
C LEU A 30 -19.44 -3.72 4.91
N HIS A 31 -19.96 -2.61 4.40
CA HIS A 31 -20.22 -1.40 5.17
C HIS A 31 -21.03 -1.68 6.45
N LYS A 32 -22.08 -2.48 6.35
CA LYS A 32 -22.95 -2.80 7.50
C LYS A 32 -22.21 -3.55 8.60
N ILE A 33 -21.40 -4.56 8.24
CA ILE A 33 -20.67 -5.34 9.23
C ILE A 33 -19.53 -4.54 9.87
N LEU A 34 -18.89 -3.64 9.11
CA LEU A 34 -17.90 -2.72 9.67
C LEU A 34 -18.56 -1.72 10.64
N THR A 35 -19.72 -1.15 10.27
CA THR A 35 -20.50 -0.26 11.13
C THR A 35 -20.87 -0.96 12.44
N GLN A 36 -21.37 -2.19 12.36
CA GLN A 36 -21.74 -2.99 13.52
C GLN A 36 -20.54 -3.28 14.42
N LEU A 37 -19.40 -3.69 13.85
CA LEU A 37 -18.19 -3.91 14.64
C LEU A 37 -17.68 -2.62 15.30
N ALA A 38 -17.78 -1.49 14.62
CA ALA A 38 -17.23 -0.22 15.08
C ALA A 38 -18.09 0.46 16.16
N PHE A 39 -19.42 0.33 16.11
CA PHE A 39 -20.32 1.18 16.91
C PHE A 39 -21.29 0.39 17.77
N ASP A 40 -21.69 -0.81 17.38
CA ASP A 40 -22.77 -1.55 18.03
C ASP A 40 -22.26 -2.63 18.99
N CYS A 41 -20.94 -2.86 19.08
CA CYS A 41 -20.38 -3.89 19.95
C CYS A 41 -19.18 -3.37 20.76
N PRO A 42 -18.89 -3.98 21.94
CA PRO A 42 -17.82 -3.54 22.82
C PRO A 42 -16.41 -3.95 22.34
N PHE A 43 -16.29 -4.53 21.13
CA PHE A 43 -15.04 -5.08 20.59
C PHE A 43 -13.83 -4.19 20.81
N LEU A 44 -13.93 -2.90 20.43
CA LEU A 44 -12.80 -1.98 20.49
C LEU A 44 -12.36 -1.75 21.95
N MET A 45 -13.32 -1.45 22.83
CA MET A 45 -13.03 -1.19 24.25
C MET A 45 -12.46 -2.44 24.94
N ASP A 46 -13.04 -3.59 24.71
CA ASP A 46 -12.58 -4.85 25.30
C ASP A 46 -11.17 -5.19 24.83
N THR A 47 -10.91 -5.04 23.53
CA THR A 47 -9.59 -5.31 22.95
C THR A 47 -8.53 -4.31 23.48
N MET A 48 -8.84 -3.02 23.54
CA MET A 48 -7.93 -2.02 24.10
C MET A 48 -7.65 -2.27 25.57
N ASN A 49 -8.66 -2.56 26.39
CA ASN A 49 -8.51 -2.88 27.80
C ASN A 49 -7.66 -4.14 28.01
N ALA A 50 -7.88 -5.19 27.21
CA ALA A 50 -7.08 -6.41 27.27
C ALA A 50 -5.61 -6.13 26.91
N GLN A 51 -5.34 -5.32 25.90
CA GLN A 51 -3.98 -4.95 25.50
C GLN A 51 -3.29 -4.09 26.55
N LEU A 52 -3.95 -3.08 27.11
CA LEU A 52 -3.41 -2.24 28.19
C LEU A 52 -3.13 -3.08 29.43
N SER A 53 -4.02 -4.01 29.79
CA SER A 53 -3.81 -4.92 30.91
C SER A 53 -2.61 -5.85 30.71
N MET A 54 -2.35 -6.27 29.47
CA MET A 54 -1.17 -7.06 29.13
C MET A 54 0.12 -6.23 29.27
N ILE A 55 0.15 -4.98 28.78
CA ILE A 55 1.29 -4.07 28.91
C ILE A 55 1.60 -3.79 30.39
N LEU A 56 0.58 -3.62 31.22
CA LEU A 56 0.77 -3.43 32.66
C LEU A 56 1.44 -4.63 33.35
N ARG A 57 1.20 -5.84 32.87
CA ARG A 57 1.83 -7.07 33.40
C ARG A 57 3.22 -7.33 32.81
N GLU A 58 3.41 -7.00 31.55
CA GLU A 58 4.64 -7.25 30.78
C GLU A 58 5.02 -6.01 29.96
N PRO A 59 5.55 -4.94 30.57
CA PRO A 59 5.79 -3.65 29.91
C PRO A 59 6.73 -3.71 28.69
N TRP A 60 7.60 -4.70 28.63
CA TRP A 60 8.56 -4.92 27.53
C TRP A 60 8.01 -5.74 26.37
N ARG A 61 6.81 -6.30 26.50
CA ARG A 61 6.22 -7.15 25.48
C ARG A 61 5.49 -6.32 24.44
N ALA A 62 6.21 -5.91 23.39
CA ALA A 62 5.55 -5.31 22.23
C ALA A 62 4.67 -6.34 21.51
N SER A 63 3.46 -5.95 21.11
CA SER A 63 2.64 -6.78 20.24
C SER A 63 3.21 -6.73 18.80
N PRO A 64 3.38 -7.87 18.10
CA PRO A 64 3.83 -7.89 16.72
C PRO A 64 2.86 -7.20 15.75
N THR A 65 1.61 -6.99 16.18
CA THR A 65 0.58 -6.28 15.39
C THR A 65 0.61 -4.76 15.57
N TRP A 66 1.44 -4.24 16.49
CA TRP A 66 1.51 -2.80 16.74
C TRP A 66 2.45 -2.10 15.75
N ARG A 67 1.94 -1.06 15.15
CA ARG A 67 2.68 -0.08 14.36
C ARG A 67 2.60 1.28 15.06
N PRO A 68 3.46 2.29 14.73
CA PRO A 68 3.50 3.56 15.46
C PRO A 68 2.19 4.28 15.55
N ALA A 69 1.18 4.13 14.90
CA ALA A 69 -0.10 4.82 15.03
C ALA A 69 -1.33 3.90 14.95
N CYS A 70 -1.13 2.61 14.73
CA CYS A 70 -2.24 1.68 14.56
C CYS A 70 -1.93 0.29 15.10
N VAL A 71 -2.99 -0.46 15.35
CA VAL A 71 -2.97 -1.89 15.63
C VAL A 71 -3.60 -2.61 14.45
N MET A 72 -2.93 -3.62 13.92
CA MET A 72 -3.42 -4.45 12.83
C MET A 72 -3.82 -5.83 13.37
N PRO A 73 -5.07 -6.02 13.83
CA PRO A 73 -5.49 -7.27 14.42
C PRO A 73 -5.66 -8.41 13.40
N LEU A 74 -5.94 -8.08 12.14
CA LEU A 74 -6.12 -9.06 11.07
C LEU A 74 -5.44 -8.61 9.78
N GLU A 75 -4.58 -9.48 9.24
CA GLU A 75 -3.95 -9.31 7.94
C GLU A 75 -4.08 -10.62 7.16
N GLU A 76 -4.84 -10.56 6.08
CA GLU A 76 -5.12 -11.67 5.19
C GLU A 76 -4.61 -11.37 3.76
N LYS A 77 -4.52 -12.36 2.90
CA LYS A 77 -4.02 -12.18 1.52
C LYS A 77 -4.86 -11.20 0.68
N LYS A 78 -6.15 -11.09 0.99
CA LYS A 78 -7.11 -10.32 0.19
C LYS A 78 -7.59 -9.05 0.88
N TRP A 79 -7.38 -8.91 2.17
CA TRP A 79 -7.84 -7.78 2.96
C TRP A 79 -7.05 -7.66 4.26
N ARG A 80 -7.12 -6.49 4.88
CA ARG A 80 -6.58 -6.22 6.21
C ARG A 80 -7.54 -5.35 6.99
N PHE A 81 -7.51 -5.50 8.30
CA PHE A 81 -8.27 -4.72 9.25
C PHE A 81 -7.34 -4.13 10.29
N GLU A 82 -7.42 -2.83 10.46
CA GLU A 82 -6.60 -2.09 11.41
C GLU A 82 -7.42 -1.02 12.11
N TYR A 83 -6.99 -0.60 13.30
CA TYR A 83 -7.56 0.52 14.02
C TYR A 83 -6.47 1.33 14.71
N GLY A 84 -6.71 2.62 14.89
CA GLY A 84 -5.73 3.52 15.49
C GLY A 84 -6.02 4.98 15.21
N LEU A 85 -5.03 5.81 15.49
CA LEU A 85 -5.10 7.23 15.18
C LEU A 85 -4.82 7.45 13.70
N MET A 86 -5.66 8.24 13.06
CA MET A 86 -5.39 8.69 11.70
C MET A 86 -4.11 9.55 11.70
N PRO A 87 -3.15 9.28 10.81
CA PRO A 87 -1.91 10.04 10.74
C PRO A 87 -2.19 11.50 10.39
N THR A 88 -1.36 12.38 10.93
CA THR A 88 -1.42 13.81 10.63
C THR A 88 -1.03 14.10 9.18
N LYS A 89 -1.49 15.23 8.68
CA LYS A 89 -1.20 15.73 7.34
C LYS A 89 0.30 15.78 7.06
N THR A 90 0.71 15.28 5.90
CA THR A 90 2.07 15.38 5.37
C THR A 90 2.13 16.39 4.21
N ASP A 91 3.34 16.70 3.71
CA ASP A 91 3.54 17.54 2.52
C ASP A 91 3.16 16.84 1.22
N PHE A 92 2.81 15.57 1.30
CA PHE A 92 2.49 14.74 0.16
C PHE A 92 1.08 14.17 0.24
N ILE A 93 0.48 13.96 -0.94
CA ILE A 93 -0.78 13.25 -1.14
C ILE A 93 -0.43 11.89 -1.73
N HIS A 94 -0.91 10.83 -1.10
CA HIS A 94 -0.65 9.46 -1.51
C HIS A 94 -1.89 8.88 -2.20
N SER A 95 -1.74 8.33 -3.41
CA SER A 95 -2.83 7.58 -4.03
C SER A 95 -3.10 6.30 -3.24
N GLN A 96 -4.37 5.90 -3.17
CA GLN A 96 -4.73 4.63 -2.55
C GLN A 96 -4.48 3.48 -3.53
N VAL A 97 -3.91 2.40 -3.00
CA VAL A 97 -3.58 1.20 -3.79
C VAL A 97 -4.64 0.11 -3.70
N CYS A 98 -5.58 0.25 -2.78
CA CYS A 98 -6.71 -0.65 -2.56
C CYS A 98 -7.97 0.13 -2.19
N HIS A 99 -9.14 -0.47 -2.39
CA HIS A 99 -10.37 0.03 -1.78
C HIS A 99 -10.27 -0.03 -0.26
N ALA A 100 -10.89 0.93 0.42
CA ALA A 100 -10.97 0.92 1.87
C ALA A 100 -12.31 1.45 2.37
N MET A 101 -12.68 1.09 3.59
CA MET A 101 -13.74 1.71 4.35
C MET A 101 -13.17 2.14 5.70
N ILE A 102 -13.47 3.35 6.11
CA ILE A 102 -12.95 3.97 7.33
C ILE A 102 -14.12 4.34 8.22
N ALA A 103 -14.27 3.65 9.34
CA ALA A 103 -15.23 4.00 10.38
C ALA A 103 -14.58 5.03 11.31
N VAL A 104 -15.20 6.18 11.46
CA VAL A 104 -14.72 7.30 12.29
C VAL A 104 -15.26 7.14 13.71
N ILE A 105 -14.37 6.80 14.63
CA ILE A 105 -14.70 6.59 16.04
C ILE A 105 -14.72 7.93 16.80
N GLY A 106 -13.80 8.83 16.51
CA GLY A 106 -13.72 10.16 17.11
C GLY A 106 -12.45 10.37 17.95
N PRO A 107 -12.36 11.46 18.74
CA PRO A 107 -13.40 12.49 19.00
C PRO A 107 -13.58 13.50 17.85
N GLY A 108 -12.59 13.68 16.97
CA GLY A 108 -12.69 14.63 15.86
C GLY A 108 -13.30 14.04 14.59
N PRO A 109 -13.74 14.87 13.64
CA PRO A 109 -14.17 14.43 12.33
C PRO A 109 -12.96 14.03 11.46
N LEU A 110 -13.23 13.20 10.44
CA LEU A 110 -12.32 12.92 9.36
C LEU A 110 -12.70 13.79 8.15
N VAL A 111 -11.82 14.70 7.76
CA VAL A 111 -11.98 15.49 6.55
C VAL A 111 -11.26 14.78 5.40
N VAL A 112 -11.93 14.60 4.29
CA VAL A 112 -11.43 13.89 3.12
C VAL A 112 -11.53 14.78 1.90
N ASP A 113 -10.37 15.10 1.29
CA ASP A 113 -10.31 15.78 0.00
C ASP A 113 -10.16 14.73 -1.10
N ARG A 114 -11.16 14.64 -1.99
CA ARG A 114 -11.14 13.76 -3.13
C ARG A 114 -10.71 14.49 -4.39
N TYR A 115 -9.56 14.10 -4.92
CA TYR A 115 -8.97 14.65 -6.13
C TYR A 115 -9.28 13.78 -7.35
N LYS A 116 -9.39 14.41 -8.51
CA LYS A 116 -9.31 13.74 -9.81
C LYS A 116 -7.97 14.03 -10.44
N PRO A 117 -7.30 13.06 -11.07
CA PRO A 117 -6.11 13.34 -11.87
C PRO A 117 -6.50 14.07 -13.16
N SER A 118 -5.56 14.84 -13.73
CA SER A 118 -5.73 15.59 -14.99
C SER A 118 -5.99 14.68 -16.19
N HIS A 119 -5.50 13.45 -16.14
CA HIS A 119 -5.75 12.37 -17.10
C HIS A 119 -5.63 11.02 -16.40
N ASP A 120 -6.00 9.94 -17.08
CA ASP A 120 -6.02 8.61 -16.48
C ASP A 120 -4.64 8.18 -15.97
N ILE A 121 -4.63 7.68 -14.74
CA ILE A 121 -3.44 7.16 -14.08
C ILE A 121 -3.29 5.68 -14.43
N ASP A 122 -2.16 5.34 -15.04
CA ASP A 122 -1.78 3.95 -15.23
C ASP A 122 -1.44 3.28 -13.89
N ASN A 123 -1.78 2.00 -13.76
CA ASN A 123 -1.54 1.24 -12.54
C ASN A 123 -0.07 0.84 -12.35
N ASP A 124 0.72 0.85 -13.43
CA ASP A 124 2.08 0.32 -13.49
C ASP A 124 3.10 1.33 -14.00
N VAL A 125 2.65 2.42 -14.66
CA VAL A 125 3.50 3.36 -15.36
C VAL A 125 3.40 4.74 -14.71
N PHE A 126 4.49 5.23 -14.14
CA PHE A 126 4.53 6.58 -13.57
C PHE A 126 4.73 7.63 -14.66
N ASP A 127 3.87 8.67 -14.64
CA ASP A 127 3.97 9.85 -15.49
C ASP A 127 4.09 11.12 -14.64
N PRO A 128 5.23 11.82 -14.66
CA PRO A 128 5.44 13.05 -13.90
C PRO A 128 4.61 14.25 -14.37
N GLN A 129 3.93 14.15 -15.51
CA GLN A 129 3.07 15.21 -16.04
C GLN A 129 1.66 15.19 -15.45
N VAL A 130 1.29 14.11 -14.76
CA VAL A 130 0.00 14.02 -14.07
C VAL A 130 -0.08 15.06 -12.96
N THR A 131 -1.16 15.81 -12.94
CA THR A 131 -1.50 16.75 -11.87
C THR A 131 -2.86 16.41 -11.26
N LEU A 132 -3.10 16.80 -10.02
CA LEU A 132 -4.39 16.69 -9.39
C LEU A 132 -5.22 17.94 -9.64
N LEU A 133 -6.49 17.78 -9.97
CA LEU A 133 -7.45 18.87 -10.11
C LEU A 133 -7.92 19.30 -8.71
N LEU A 134 -8.65 20.43 -8.62
CA LEU A 134 -9.22 20.90 -7.35
C LEU A 134 -10.07 19.82 -6.68
N PRO A 135 -9.93 19.63 -5.36
CA PRO A 135 -10.60 18.54 -4.66
C PRO A 135 -12.07 18.84 -4.38
N LYS A 136 -12.85 17.77 -4.26
CA LYS A 136 -14.14 17.81 -3.58
C LYS A 136 -13.91 17.42 -2.12
N ARG A 137 -14.26 18.34 -1.20
CA ARG A 137 -14.15 18.11 0.25
C ARG A 137 -15.41 17.47 0.82
N GLU A 138 -15.20 16.44 1.63
CA GLU A 138 -16.25 15.74 2.38
C GLU A 138 -15.83 15.63 3.85
N VAL A 139 -16.80 15.73 4.78
CA VAL A 139 -16.54 15.66 6.22
C VAL A 139 -17.32 14.50 6.79
N TYR A 140 -16.61 13.60 7.46
CA TYR A 140 -17.17 12.43 8.13
C TYR A 140 -17.08 12.60 9.63
N VAL A 141 -18.23 12.70 10.28
CA VAL A 141 -18.32 12.86 11.74
C VAL A 141 -18.17 11.53 12.46
N PRO A 142 -17.84 11.52 13.76
CA PRO A 142 -17.87 10.31 14.57
C PRO A 142 -19.20 9.55 14.41
N GLY A 143 -19.15 8.23 14.29
CA GLY A 143 -20.29 7.38 14.01
C GLY A 143 -20.58 7.15 12.51
N SER A 144 -19.81 7.76 11.60
CA SER A 144 -19.94 7.57 10.15
C SER A 144 -18.88 6.64 9.56
N VAL A 145 -19.15 6.11 8.38
CA VAL A 145 -18.20 5.30 7.60
C VAL A 145 -17.93 5.98 6.26
N CYS A 146 -16.65 6.24 5.97
CA CYS A 146 -16.17 6.77 4.71
C CYS A 146 -15.77 5.62 3.77
N ALA A 147 -16.31 5.62 2.55
CA ALA A 147 -15.94 4.65 1.51
C ALA A 147 -14.87 5.24 0.57
N ILE A 148 -13.73 4.58 0.49
CA ILE A 148 -12.59 4.94 -0.36
C ILE A 148 -12.58 4.04 -1.59
N ASP A 149 -13.24 4.50 -2.64
CA ASP A 149 -13.28 3.82 -3.93
C ASP A 149 -12.17 4.36 -4.83
N THR A 150 -11.11 3.58 -5.00
CA THR A 150 -9.93 3.98 -5.78
C THR A 150 -10.21 4.21 -7.27
N THR A 151 -11.38 3.81 -7.77
CA THR A 151 -11.80 4.11 -9.14
C THR A 151 -12.38 5.52 -9.28
N LYS A 152 -12.78 6.15 -8.16
CA LYS A 152 -13.42 7.47 -8.14
C LYS A 152 -12.45 8.63 -7.94
N GLY A 153 -11.18 8.35 -7.66
CA GLY A 153 -10.17 9.39 -7.45
C GLY A 153 -9.07 9.02 -6.47
N ILE A 154 -8.36 10.04 -6.04
CA ILE A 154 -7.30 10.00 -5.04
C ILE A 154 -7.83 10.73 -3.80
N PHE A 155 -7.69 10.11 -2.64
CA PHE A 155 -8.25 10.59 -1.39
C PHE A 155 -7.12 11.05 -0.48
N ASP A 156 -7.24 12.27 0.04
CA ASP A 156 -6.31 12.83 1.01
C ASP A 156 -7.05 13.04 2.33
N PHE A 157 -6.44 12.59 3.41
CA PHE A 157 -7.02 12.64 4.74
C PHE A 157 -6.44 13.82 5.51
N LEU A 158 -7.31 14.74 5.89
CA LEU A 158 -6.95 15.93 6.64
C LEU A 158 -7.46 15.79 8.08
N VAL A 159 -6.53 15.63 9.01
CA VAL A 159 -6.83 15.49 10.43
C VAL A 159 -6.31 16.70 11.16
N GLU A 160 -7.23 17.53 11.66
CA GLU A 160 -6.91 18.72 12.46
C GLU A 160 -6.73 18.40 13.94
N SER A 161 -7.40 17.36 14.41
CA SER A 161 -7.30 16.85 15.78
C SER A 161 -7.17 15.32 15.77
N PRO A 162 -6.54 14.71 16.76
CA PRO A 162 -6.42 13.24 16.81
C PRO A 162 -7.77 12.57 16.65
N THR A 163 -7.92 11.78 15.60
CA THR A 163 -9.14 11.06 15.27
C THR A 163 -8.86 9.58 15.22
N PHE A 164 -9.57 8.83 16.06
CA PHE A 164 -9.45 7.38 16.09
C PHE A 164 -10.38 6.77 15.03
N VAL A 165 -9.86 5.80 14.28
CA VAL A 165 -10.56 5.17 13.16
C VAL A 165 -10.39 3.66 13.19
N MET A 166 -11.33 2.95 12.55
CA MET A 166 -11.17 1.56 12.12
C MET A 166 -11.14 1.51 10.61
N ILE A 167 -10.22 0.76 10.04
CA ILE A 167 -10.00 0.70 8.59
C ILE A 167 -10.10 -0.76 8.14
N LEU A 168 -11.02 -1.04 7.22
CA LEU A 168 -11.04 -2.26 6.43
C LEU A 168 -10.51 -1.93 5.05
N SER A 169 -9.39 -2.55 4.66
CA SER A 169 -8.77 -2.39 3.34
C SER A 169 -8.89 -3.68 2.55
N GLY A 170 -9.26 -3.57 1.28
CA GLY A 170 -9.30 -4.69 0.35
C GLY A 170 -7.92 -5.07 -0.18
N ARG A 171 -7.89 -5.96 -1.16
CA ARG A 171 -6.63 -6.35 -1.82
C ARG A 171 -5.98 -5.18 -2.56
N VAL A 172 -4.66 -5.25 -2.67
CA VAL A 172 -3.88 -4.31 -3.49
C VAL A 172 -4.26 -4.47 -4.97
N ARG A 173 -4.62 -3.38 -5.61
CA ARG A 173 -5.10 -3.30 -7.01
C ARG A 173 -4.12 -2.62 -7.95
N ARG A 174 -3.18 -1.85 -7.41
CA ARG A 174 -2.18 -1.10 -8.18
C ARG A 174 -0.78 -1.55 -7.80
N ALA A 175 0.10 -1.71 -8.77
CA ALA A 175 1.48 -2.10 -8.51
C ALA A 175 2.30 -0.96 -7.91
N ILE A 176 1.90 0.28 -8.15
CA ILE A 176 2.54 1.48 -7.62
C ILE A 176 1.55 2.39 -6.89
N GLN A 177 2.05 3.05 -5.87
CA GLN A 177 1.41 4.16 -5.18
C GLN A 177 2.03 5.46 -5.70
N TRP A 178 1.20 6.33 -6.23
CA TRP A 178 1.61 7.64 -6.71
C TRP A 178 1.70 8.63 -5.56
N ILE A 179 2.73 9.46 -5.58
CA ILE A 179 2.98 10.49 -4.60
C ILE A 179 2.90 11.83 -5.31
N PHE A 180 2.05 12.72 -4.80
CA PHE A 180 1.85 14.07 -5.31
C PHE A 180 2.31 15.11 -4.29
N SER A 181 2.90 16.19 -4.76
CA SER A 181 3.16 17.35 -3.89
C SER A 181 1.84 18.04 -3.53
N ARG A 182 1.62 18.29 -2.26
CA ARG A 182 0.44 19.01 -1.79
C ARG A 182 0.42 20.48 -2.24
N HIS A 183 1.59 21.06 -2.44
CA HIS A 183 1.72 22.47 -2.85
C HIS A 183 1.48 22.69 -4.35
N THR A 184 2.02 21.81 -5.18
CA THR A 184 1.93 21.96 -6.64
C THR A 184 0.86 21.07 -7.27
N LEU A 185 0.34 20.08 -6.52
CA LEU A 185 -0.57 19.04 -6.99
C LEU A 185 0.02 18.18 -8.14
N GLN A 186 1.32 18.26 -8.39
CA GLN A 186 2.00 17.49 -9.43
C GLN A 186 2.46 16.14 -8.87
N ALA A 187 2.50 15.13 -9.73
CA ALA A 187 3.12 13.85 -9.44
C ALA A 187 4.64 14.02 -9.27
N VAL A 188 5.17 13.58 -8.13
CA VAL A 188 6.60 13.72 -7.78
C VAL A 188 7.35 12.42 -8.05
N HIS A 189 6.82 11.30 -7.56
CA HIS A 189 7.37 9.97 -7.75
C HIS A 189 6.31 8.91 -7.46
N ALA A 190 6.67 7.66 -7.65
CA ALA A 190 5.87 6.51 -7.25
C ALA A 190 6.70 5.53 -6.44
N ILE A 191 6.02 4.81 -5.53
CA ILE A 191 6.61 3.73 -4.73
C ILE A 191 5.89 2.42 -5.02
N LEU A 192 6.55 1.30 -4.72
CA LEU A 192 5.94 -0.02 -4.85
C LEU A 192 4.82 -0.21 -3.82
N SER A 193 3.69 -0.75 -4.26
CA SER A 193 2.55 -1.03 -3.38
C SER A 193 2.70 -2.34 -2.61
N SER A 194 3.56 -3.23 -3.07
CA SER A 194 3.84 -4.52 -2.45
C SER A 194 5.06 -4.40 -1.54
N ASP A 195 4.87 -4.62 -0.24
CA ASP A 195 5.97 -4.67 0.73
C ASP A 195 6.99 -5.75 0.36
N ASN A 196 6.51 -6.90 -0.16
CA ASN A 196 7.38 -7.97 -0.61
C ASN A 196 8.28 -7.52 -1.78
N ASP A 197 7.70 -6.87 -2.80
CA ASP A 197 8.47 -6.36 -3.94
C ASP A 197 9.45 -5.27 -3.50
N ALA A 198 9.06 -4.41 -2.56
CA ALA A 198 9.93 -3.39 -1.99
C ALA A 198 11.12 -4.01 -1.23
N HIS A 199 10.89 -5.06 -0.45
CA HIS A 199 11.96 -5.80 0.22
C HIS A 199 12.89 -6.50 -0.77
N ILE A 200 12.35 -7.16 -1.80
CA ILE A 200 13.17 -7.78 -2.85
C ILE A 200 14.02 -6.73 -3.57
N ALA A 201 13.45 -5.59 -3.94
CA ALA A 201 14.18 -4.50 -4.59
C ALA A 201 15.30 -3.94 -3.69
N ALA A 202 15.04 -3.80 -2.38
CA ALA A 202 16.06 -3.39 -1.41
C ALA A 202 17.20 -4.41 -1.30
N MET A 203 16.89 -5.72 -1.25
CA MET A 203 17.89 -6.79 -1.24
C MET A 203 18.72 -6.78 -2.53
N ILE A 204 18.11 -6.63 -3.71
CA ILE A 204 18.82 -6.50 -4.99
C ILE A 204 19.80 -5.33 -4.94
N SER A 205 19.35 -4.17 -4.44
CA SER A 205 20.18 -2.96 -4.32
C SER A 205 21.37 -3.19 -3.37
N ALA A 206 21.13 -3.85 -2.23
CA ALA A 206 22.18 -4.20 -1.28
C ALA A 206 23.23 -5.15 -1.90
N LEU A 207 22.81 -6.20 -2.59
CA LEU A 207 23.72 -7.13 -3.29
C LEU A 207 24.58 -6.41 -4.34
N ALA A 208 24.00 -5.47 -5.08
CA ALA A 208 24.74 -4.64 -6.03
C ALA A 208 25.75 -3.73 -5.32
N ALA A 209 25.38 -3.12 -4.20
CA ALA A 209 26.27 -2.26 -3.40
C ALA A 209 27.44 -3.04 -2.77
N MET A 210 27.17 -4.26 -2.31
CA MET A 210 28.18 -5.19 -1.76
C MET A 210 29.12 -5.78 -2.82
N ARG A 211 28.86 -5.56 -4.11
CA ARG A 211 29.60 -6.11 -5.24
C ARG A 211 29.75 -7.64 -5.19
N SER A 212 28.67 -8.33 -4.80
CA SER A 212 28.66 -9.78 -4.60
C SER A 212 28.57 -10.54 -5.93
N ASN A 213 29.69 -11.02 -6.44
CA ASN A 213 29.71 -11.84 -7.66
C ASN A 213 28.96 -13.18 -7.51
N THR A 214 28.85 -13.71 -6.28
CA THR A 214 28.09 -14.93 -6.01
C THR A 214 26.59 -14.77 -6.24
N SER A 215 26.09 -13.53 -6.29
CA SER A 215 24.68 -13.21 -6.49
C SER A 215 24.26 -13.10 -7.96
N ILE A 216 25.21 -13.19 -8.91
CA ILE A 216 24.92 -13.01 -10.35
C ILE A 216 23.85 -14.00 -10.84
N ALA A 217 23.93 -15.26 -10.44
CA ALA A 217 22.94 -16.27 -10.84
C ALA A 217 21.53 -15.96 -10.32
N THR A 218 21.42 -15.52 -9.06
CA THR A 218 20.15 -15.13 -8.45
C THR A 218 19.57 -13.88 -9.13
N LEU A 219 20.39 -12.86 -9.35
CA LEU A 219 19.97 -11.64 -10.05
C LEU A 219 19.52 -11.95 -11.47
N TYR A 220 20.21 -12.86 -12.16
CA TYR A 220 19.82 -13.32 -13.48
C TYR A 220 18.43 -13.99 -13.46
N ALA A 221 18.15 -14.86 -12.50
CA ALA A 221 16.84 -15.48 -12.35
C ALA A 221 15.74 -14.43 -12.11
N LEU A 222 16.03 -13.38 -11.33
CA LEU A 222 15.08 -12.29 -11.05
C LEU A 222 14.78 -11.41 -12.28
N THR A 223 15.57 -11.47 -13.36
CA THR A 223 15.23 -10.77 -14.61
C THR A 223 13.97 -11.31 -15.30
N THR A 224 13.44 -12.46 -14.86
CA THR A 224 12.19 -13.05 -15.36
C THR A 224 11.04 -12.98 -14.34
N HIS A 225 11.20 -12.26 -13.23
CA HIS A 225 10.20 -12.12 -12.18
C HIS A 225 8.86 -11.57 -12.71
N SER A 226 7.74 -11.89 -12.06
CA SER A 226 6.41 -11.41 -12.46
C SER A 226 6.30 -9.88 -12.43
N SER A 227 6.85 -9.23 -11.39
CA SER A 227 6.92 -7.77 -11.24
C SER A 227 7.98 -7.17 -12.17
N HIS A 228 7.59 -6.22 -12.99
CA HIS A 228 8.48 -5.52 -13.91
C HIS A 228 9.52 -4.65 -13.16
N PHE A 229 9.18 -4.14 -11.97
CA PHE A 229 10.11 -3.40 -11.12
C PHE A 229 11.26 -4.29 -10.65
N ILE A 230 10.96 -5.53 -10.24
CA ILE A 230 11.99 -6.49 -9.83
C ILE A 230 12.86 -6.88 -11.03
N ARG A 231 12.25 -7.13 -12.20
CA ARG A 231 13.02 -7.42 -13.42
C ARG A 231 13.99 -6.29 -13.75
N TRP A 232 13.52 -5.04 -13.71
CA TRP A 232 14.35 -3.88 -14.00
C TRP A 232 15.46 -3.67 -12.94
N SER A 233 15.13 -3.77 -11.66
CA SER A 233 16.11 -3.69 -10.57
C SER A 233 17.21 -4.74 -10.70
N ALA A 234 16.84 -5.96 -11.06
CA ALA A 234 17.79 -7.05 -11.28
C ALA A 234 18.72 -6.77 -12.49
N LEU A 235 18.18 -6.24 -13.59
CA LEU A 235 18.99 -5.82 -14.76
C LEU A 235 19.98 -4.71 -14.41
N GLN A 236 19.55 -3.70 -13.64
CA GLN A 236 20.43 -2.64 -13.17
C GLN A 236 21.55 -3.17 -12.24
N ALA A 237 21.21 -4.09 -11.34
CA ALA A 237 22.18 -4.71 -10.45
C ALA A 237 23.21 -5.55 -11.23
N LEU A 238 22.75 -6.33 -12.21
CA LEU A 238 23.64 -7.09 -13.11
C LEU A 238 24.57 -6.17 -13.88
N ALA A 239 24.07 -5.05 -14.43
CA ALA A 239 24.88 -4.10 -15.18
C ALA A 239 25.99 -3.47 -14.31
N ARG A 240 25.74 -3.28 -13.01
CA ARG A 240 26.75 -2.78 -12.05
C ARG A 240 27.78 -3.83 -11.66
N LEU A 241 27.38 -5.11 -11.56
CA LEU A 241 28.26 -6.20 -11.11
C LEU A 241 29.05 -6.81 -12.25
N ASN A 242 28.41 -7.03 -13.38
CA ASN A 242 29.00 -7.66 -14.55
C ASN A 242 28.36 -7.11 -15.83
N PRO A 243 28.92 -6.02 -16.43
CA PRO A 243 28.38 -5.41 -17.64
C PRO A 243 28.23 -6.37 -18.83
N GLU A 244 29.16 -7.30 -18.99
CA GLU A 244 29.11 -8.28 -20.10
C GLU A 244 27.96 -9.27 -19.94
N ALA A 245 27.76 -9.81 -18.73
CA ALA A 245 26.60 -10.67 -18.43
C ALA A 245 25.27 -9.91 -18.54
N ALA A 246 25.26 -8.62 -18.19
CA ALA A 246 24.08 -7.77 -18.30
C ALA A 246 23.68 -7.49 -19.75
N LYS A 247 24.62 -7.35 -20.66
CA LYS A 247 24.38 -7.02 -22.06
C LYS A 247 23.40 -7.99 -22.74
N ALA A 248 23.62 -9.29 -22.58
CA ALA A 248 22.72 -10.31 -23.13
C ALA A 248 21.31 -10.26 -22.47
N SER A 249 21.26 -9.94 -21.18
CA SER A 249 20.00 -9.81 -20.44
C SER A 249 19.23 -8.56 -20.85
N LEU A 250 19.92 -7.43 -21.04
CA LEU A 250 19.33 -6.18 -21.55
C LEU A 250 18.82 -6.34 -22.98
N GLN A 251 19.56 -7.03 -23.85
CA GLN A 251 19.10 -7.35 -25.21
C GLN A 251 17.80 -8.15 -25.22
N ARG A 252 17.63 -9.14 -24.31
CA ARG A 252 16.36 -9.84 -24.18
C ARG A 252 15.26 -8.96 -23.64
N ALA A 253 15.59 -8.06 -22.69
CA ALA A 253 14.65 -7.16 -22.05
C ALA A 253 14.12 -6.05 -22.99
N THR A 254 14.73 -5.79 -24.16
CA THR A 254 14.12 -4.96 -25.21
C THR A 254 12.82 -5.56 -25.78
N LYS A 255 12.58 -6.85 -25.53
CA LYS A 255 11.33 -7.56 -25.87
C LYS A 255 10.48 -7.88 -24.64
N ASP A 256 10.73 -7.24 -23.51
CA ASP A 256 9.96 -7.44 -22.27
C ASP A 256 8.46 -7.12 -22.51
N LYS A 257 7.59 -7.84 -21.81
CA LYS A 257 6.14 -7.60 -21.87
C LYS A 257 5.75 -6.20 -21.40
N HIS A 258 6.54 -5.57 -20.50
CA HIS A 258 6.27 -4.26 -19.94
C HIS A 258 7.00 -3.14 -20.70
N PRO A 259 6.29 -2.05 -21.12
CA PRO A 259 6.88 -1.00 -21.96
C PRO A 259 8.04 -0.26 -21.28
N HIS A 260 7.99 -0.02 -19.98
CA HIS A 260 9.07 0.62 -19.23
C HIS A 260 10.36 -0.18 -19.27
N VAL A 261 10.29 -1.51 -19.07
CA VAL A 261 11.48 -2.37 -19.13
C VAL A 261 12.08 -2.37 -20.52
N ARG A 262 11.24 -2.42 -21.58
CA ARG A 262 11.72 -2.30 -22.98
C ARG A 262 12.49 -1.00 -23.21
N SER A 263 11.83 0.15 -22.97
CA SER A 263 12.40 1.47 -23.20
C SER A 263 13.66 1.72 -22.36
N ALA A 264 13.65 1.30 -21.08
CA ALA A 264 14.81 1.43 -20.21
C ALA A 264 15.98 0.57 -20.67
N SER A 265 15.71 -0.64 -21.18
CA SER A 265 16.75 -1.54 -21.71
C SER A 265 17.37 -1.02 -22.99
N GLU A 266 16.57 -0.46 -23.90
CA GLU A 266 17.06 0.19 -25.13
C GLU A 266 18.00 1.37 -24.80
N LYS A 267 17.59 2.23 -23.87
CA LYS A 267 18.43 3.35 -23.40
C LYS A 267 19.72 2.87 -22.74
N ALA A 268 19.64 1.85 -21.89
CA ALA A 268 20.82 1.29 -21.23
C ALA A 268 21.82 0.71 -22.23
N ILE A 269 21.36 -0.02 -23.26
CA ILE A 269 22.22 -0.57 -24.32
C ILE A 269 22.89 0.58 -25.10
N ALA A 270 22.14 1.61 -25.47
CA ALA A 270 22.69 2.77 -26.18
C ALA A 270 23.81 3.46 -25.36
N THR A 271 23.61 3.60 -24.04
CA THR A 271 24.61 4.18 -23.13
C THR A 271 25.85 3.31 -22.98
N MET A 272 25.70 1.98 -23.03
CA MET A 272 26.85 1.04 -22.94
C MET A 272 27.66 0.96 -24.25
N ALA A 273 27.09 1.40 -25.36
CA ALA A 273 27.76 1.39 -26.67
C ALA A 273 28.49 2.71 -26.98
N ALA A 274 28.21 3.77 -26.22
CA ALA A 274 28.85 5.09 -26.31
C ALA A 274 30.08 5.16 -25.41
#